data_4ae290a15f4ff5c5956baa7f061ca357
#
_entry.id   4ae290a15f4ff5c5956baa7f061ca357
#
_cell.length_a   1.000
_cell.length_b   1.000
_cell.length_c   1.000
_cell.angle_alpha   90.00
_cell.angle_beta   90.00
_cell.angle_gamma   90.00
#
_symmetry.space_group_name_H-M   'P 1'
#
loop_
_entity.id
_entity.type
_entity.pdbx_description
1 polymer ?
#
loop_
_entity_poly.entity_id
_entity_poly.type
_entity_poly.pdbx_seq_one_letter_code
_entity_poly.pdbx_strand_id
1 'polypeptide(L)'
;GTDGAQAHVHELVEAHPDRYFYPDQYSNDANWQAHYTTTAPEIWQQSDGRVTHFVAGLGTTGTFTGVSRRLKEYDERITCIAMQPDTALHGLEGLKHLPTAHTPGIYNDSLADAQATCSTETAHATMKRLAHEEGLLVGPSAGANVATALRQAQRLDAGHVVTILCDTGTRYLSSDDLWGHDS
;
A
#
# COMPACT_ATOMS: atom_id res chain seq x y z
N GLY A 1 -8.51 -16.31 6.16
CA GLY A 1 -7.97 -14.98 5.82
C GLY A 1 -6.60 -14.77 6.45
N THR A 2 -5.96 -13.64 6.17
CA THR A 2 -4.60 -13.29 6.60
C THR A 2 -4.41 -13.35 8.11
N ASP A 3 -5.37 -12.86 8.89
CA ASP A 3 -5.30 -12.86 10.36
C ASP A 3 -5.29 -14.29 10.94
N GLY A 4 -6.07 -15.21 10.34
CA GLY A 4 -6.03 -16.64 10.73
C GLY A 4 -4.71 -17.31 10.38
N ALA A 5 -4.09 -16.94 9.25
CA ALA A 5 -2.76 -17.44 8.89
C ALA A 5 -1.69 -16.93 9.87
N GLN A 6 -1.76 -15.67 10.30
CA GLN A 6 -0.86 -15.12 11.32
C GLN A 6 -0.98 -15.85 12.66
N ALA A 7 -2.21 -16.06 13.15
CA ALA A 7 -2.43 -16.81 14.39
C ALA A 7 -1.81 -18.20 14.32
N HIS A 8 -2.02 -18.93 13.22
CA HIS A 8 -1.44 -20.25 13.04
C HIS A 8 0.09 -20.25 12.97
N VAL A 9 0.70 -19.25 12.33
CA VAL A 9 2.17 -19.12 12.29
C VAL A 9 2.73 -18.88 13.70
N HIS A 10 2.09 -18.04 14.52
CA HIS A 10 2.50 -17.82 15.91
C HIS A 10 2.46 -19.12 16.72
N GLU A 11 1.38 -19.91 16.62
CA GLU A 11 1.27 -21.23 17.28
C GLU A 11 2.41 -22.17 16.85
N LEU A 12 2.73 -22.23 15.55
CA LEU A 12 3.80 -23.07 15.03
C LEU A 12 5.18 -22.68 15.54
N VAL A 13 5.46 -21.37 15.59
CA VAL A 13 6.76 -20.86 16.07
C VAL A 13 6.91 -21.07 17.57
N GLU A 14 5.85 -20.85 18.36
CA GLU A 14 5.85 -21.12 19.79
C GLU A 14 6.06 -22.61 20.09
N ALA A 15 5.40 -23.49 19.31
CA ALA A 15 5.55 -24.95 19.49
C ALA A 15 6.91 -25.48 19.05
N HIS A 16 7.56 -24.84 18.09
CA HIS A 16 8.79 -25.31 17.46
C HIS A 16 9.79 -24.18 17.17
N PRO A 17 10.29 -23.45 18.19
CA PRO A 17 11.15 -22.27 18.00
C PRO A 17 12.49 -22.58 17.32
N ASP A 18 13.01 -23.80 17.49
CA ASP A 18 14.26 -24.23 16.85
C ASP A 18 14.09 -24.62 15.38
N ARG A 19 12.87 -24.78 14.91
CA ARG A 19 12.55 -25.26 13.57
C ARG A 19 12.11 -24.15 12.62
N TYR A 20 11.41 -23.12 13.13
CA TYR A 20 10.81 -22.08 12.34
C TYR A 20 11.34 -20.72 12.73
N PHE A 21 11.62 -19.90 11.72
CA PHE A 21 11.89 -18.48 11.86
C PHE A 21 10.73 -17.69 11.27
N TYR A 22 10.11 -16.83 12.08
CA TYR A 22 9.04 -15.93 11.64
C TYR A 22 9.52 -14.49 11.74
N PRO A 23 9.76 -13.78 10.62
CA PRO A 23 10.24 -12.40 10.62
C PRO A 23 9.21 -11.39 11.08
N ASP A 24 7.95 -11.79 11.24
CA ASP A 24 6.80 -10.98 11.68
C ASP A 24 6.75 -9.59 11.04
N GLN A 25 6.45 -9.56 9.76
CA GLN A 25 6.37 -8.32 8.98
C GLN A 25 5.37 -7.28 9.51
N TYR A 26 4.47 -7.67 10.42
CA TYR A 26 3.45 -6.79 11.00
C TYR A 26 3.90 -6.08 12.28
N SER A 27 4.93 -6.60 12.95
CA SER A 27 5.45 -6.06 14.21
C SER A 27 6.94 -5.76 14.18
N ASN A 28 7.65 -6.21 13.14
CA ASN A 28 9.08 -6.02 13.00
C ASN A 28 9.41 -4.65 12.39
N ASP A 29 10.08 -3.82 13.17
CA ASP A 29 10.51 -2.48 12.74
C ASP A 29 11.37 -2.45 11.48
N ALA A 30 12.12 -3.52 11.20
CA ALA A 30 12.91 -3.64 9.98
C ALA A 30 12.07 -3.42 8.69
N ASN A 31 10.76 -3.73 8.75
CA ASN A 31 9.84 -3.50 7.63
C ASN A 31 9.74 -2.02 7.28
N TRP A 32 9.35 -1.16 8.23
CA TRP A 32 9.23 0.28 7.94
C TRP A 32 10.61 0.95 7.80
N GLN A 33 11.64 0.47 8.50
CA GLN A 33 13.00 1.01 8.40
C GLN A 33 13.59 0.82 7.00
N ALA A 34 13.30 -0.30 6.33
CA ALA A 34 13.73 -0.51 4.95
C ALA A 34 13.18 0.61 4.03
N HIS A 35 11.90 0.92 4.11
CA HIS A 35 11.29 1.98 3.33
C HIS A 35 11.76 3.39 3.73
N TYR A 36 12.04 3.60 5.01
CA TYR A 36 12.58 4.85 5.52
C TYR A 36 13.99 5.13 4.98
N THR A 37 14.83 4.08 4.87
CA THR A 37 16.24 4.23 4.45
C THR A 37 16.46 4.10 2.94
N THR A 38 15.50 3.55 2.19
CA THR A 38 15.62 3.32 0.74
C THR A 38 14.51 4.01 -0.04
N THR A 39 13.28 3.55 0.04
CA THR A 39 12.15 4.01 -0.80
C THR A 39 11.90 5.52 -0.67
N ALA A 40 11.91 6.06 0.54
CA ALA A 40 11.64 7.47 0.75
C ALA A 40 12.76 8.38 0.21
N PRO A 41 14.06 8.11 0.44
CA PRO A 41 15.14 8.83 -0.21
C PRO A 41 15.10 8.77 -1.74
N GLU A 42 14.76 7.61 -2.32
CA GLU A 42 14.60 7.45 -3.76
C GLU A 42 13.46 8.32 -4.31
N ILE A 43 12.30 8.32 -3.66
CA ILE A 43 11.17 9.19 -4.01
C ILE A 43 11.61 10.66 -3.97
N TRP A 44 12.25 11.08 -2.89
CA TRP A 44 12.73 12.46 -2.72
C TRP A 44 13.71 12.88 -3.80
N GLN A 45 14.71 12.03 -4.08
CA GLN A 45 15.73 12.29 -5.08
C GLN A 45 15.13 12.33 -6.50
N GLN A 46 14.32 11.32 -6.86
CA GLN A 46 13.75 11.21 -8.21
C GLN A 46 12.72 12.31 -8.52
N SER A 47 12.10 12.89 -7.50
CA SER A 47 11.20 14.02 -7.64
C SER A 47 11.89 15.39 -7.54
N ASP A 48 13.23 15.44 -7.39
CA ASP A 48 14.00 16.67 -7.10
C ASP A 48 13.45 17.43 -5.88
N GLY A 49 12.99 16.70 -4.85
CA GLY A 49 12.42 17.29 -3.64
C GLY A 49 11.06 17.99 -3.86
N ARG A 50 10.39 17.74 -4.98
CA ARG A 50 9.12 18.41 -5.32
C ARG A 50 7.88 17.72 -4.83
N VAL A 51 8.00 16.58 -4.14
CA VAL A 51 6.86 15.86 -3.56
C VAL A 51 6.06 16.78 -2.64
N THR A 52 4.75 16.86 -2.88
CA THR A 52 3.81 17.58 -2.01
C THR A 52 2.81 16.63 -1.33
N HIS A 53 2.51 15.50 -1.98
CA HIS A 53 1.56 14.51 -1.48
C HIS A 53 2.11 13.11 -1.70
N PHE A 54 1.98 12.26 -0.70
CA PHE A 54 2.31 10.84 -0.77
C PHE A 54 1.08 10.02 -0.42
N VAL A 55 0.73 9.07 -1.29
CA VAL A 55 -0.41 8.17 -1.11
C VAL A 55 0.09 6.73 -1.04
N ALA A 56 -0.28 5.98 -0.02
CA ALA A 56 0.00 4.55 0.03
C ALA A 56 -1.11 3.76 0.72
N GLY A 57 -1.37 2.57 0.17
CA GLY A 57 -2.29 1.59 0.72
C GLY A 57 -1.72 0.91 1.97
N LEU A 58 -2.61 0.59 2.90
CA LEU A 58 -2.28 -0.03 4.18
C LEU A 58 -2.43 -1.55 4.10
N GLY A 59 -1.30 -2.26 4.04
CA GLY A 59 -1.21 -3.72 4.23
C GLY A 59 -0.52 -4.03 5.55
N THR A 60 0.79 -4.29 5.53
CA THR A 60 1.62 -4.32 6.75
C THR A 60 1.83 -2.93 7.35
N THR A 61 1.52 -1.91 6.59
CA THR A 61 1.73 -0.48 6.86
C THR A 61 3.20 -0.02 6.80
N GLY A 62 4.14 -0.91 6.56
CA GLY A 62 5.58 -0.60 6.54
C GLY A 62 5.94 0.47 5.52
N THR A 63 5.44 0.36 4.28
CA THR A 63 5.68 1.36 3.23
C THR A 63 5.15 2.74 3.65
N PHE A 64 3.88 2.81 4.09
CA PHE A 64 3.28 4.07 4.52
C PHE A 64 4.06 4.68 5.69
N THR A 65 4.32 3.88 6.74
CA THR A 65 5.02 4.34 7.96
C THR A 65 6.44 4.82 7.65
N GLY A 66 7.22 4.03 6.92
CA GLY A 66 8.61 4.35 6.62
C GLY A 66 8.76 5.56 5.70
N VAL A 67 7.99 5.58 4.61
CA VAL A 67 8.06 6.69 3.63
C VAL A 67 7.53 7.98 4.23
N SER A 68 6.35 7.95 4.87
CA SER A 68 5.75 9.16 5.45
C SER A 68 6.65 9.78 6.52
N ARG A 69 7.22 8.94 7.41
CA ARG A 69 8.16 9.41 8.43
C ARG A 69 9.34 10.15 7.81
N ARG A 70 9.98 9.55 6.80
CA ARG A 70 11.16 10.14 6.18
C ARG A 70 10.85 11.37 5.34
N LEU A 71 9.75 11.35 4.59
CA LEU A 71 9.34 12.52 3.79
C LEU A 71 9.00 13.72 4.67
N LYS A 72 8.33 13.51 5.82
CA LYS A 72 8.05 14.58 6.77
C LYS A 72 9.31 15.16 7.45
N GLU A 73 10.37 14.38 7.58
CA GLU A 73 11.69 14.90 8.03
C GLU A 73 12.36 15.76 6.95
N TYR A 74 12.13 15.47 5.67
CA TYR A 74 12.63 16.32 4.59
C TYR A 74 11.82 17.61 4.44
N ASP A 75 10.48 17.52 4.51
CA ASP A 75 9.58 18.67 4.50
C ASP A 75 8.27 18.30 5.22
N GLU A 76 8.05 18.94 6.38
CA GLU A 76 6.85 18.69 7.21
C GLU A 76 5.53 19.04 6.52
N ARG A 77 5.58 19.87 5.47
CA ARG A 77 4.41 20.29 4.67
C ARG A 77 3.90 19.18 3.73
N ILE A 78 4.68 18.11 3.52
CA ILE A 78 4.23 16.98 2.67
C ILE A 78 3.03 16.32 3.31
N THR A 79 1.94 16.25 2.55
CA THR A 79 0.70 15.60 2.98
C THR A 79 0.78 14.09 2.72
N CYS A 80 0.72 13.29 3.79
CA CYS A 80 0.75 11.83 3.72
C CYS A 80 -0.67 11.28 3.86
N ILE A 81 -1.12 10.51 2.87
CA ILE A 81 -2.50 10.02 2.76
C ILE A 81 -2.48 8.49 2.89
N ALA A 82 -3.06 7.99 3.97
CA ALA A 82 -3.22 6.55 4.20
C ALA A 82 -4.48 6.05 3.49
N MET A 83 -4.34 5.07 2.60
CA MET A 83 -5.46 4.49 1.86
C MET A 83 -5.74 3.06 2.31
N GLN A 84 -6.99 2.71 2.46
CA GLN A 84 -7.45 1.36 2.77
C GLN A 84 -8.67 0.98 1.92
N PRO A 85 -9.01 -0.32 1.83
CA PRO A 85 -10.28 -0.73 1.23
C PRO A 85 -11.47 -0.04 1.91
N ASP A 86 -12.55 0.19 1.19
CA ASP A 86 -13.77 0.81 1.71
C ASP A 86 -14.66 -0.16 2.51
N THR A 87 -14.44 -1.47 2.34
CA THR A 87 -15.19 -2.52 3.03
C THR A 87 -14.28 -3.63 3.55
N ALA A 88 -14.79 -4.42 4.52
CA ALA A 88 -14.08 -5.57 5.07
C ALA A 88 -13.91 -6.72 4.07
N LEU A 89 -14.89 -6.91 3.18
CA LEU A 89 -14.84 -7.90 2.10
C LEU A 89 -14.45 -7.18 0.81
N HIS A 90 -13.19 -7.29 0.45
CA HIS A 90 -12.61 -6.62 -0.71
C HIS A 90 -11.69 -7.56 -1.51
N GLY A 91 -11.53 -7.27 -2.80
CA GLY A 91 -10.60 -7.94 -3.72
C GLY A 91 -9.26 -7.22 -3.88
N LEU A 92 -8.86 -6.38 -2.92
CA LEU A 92 -7.60 -5.65 -2.95
C LEU A 92 -6.53 -6.44 -2.19
N GLU A 93 -5.96 -7.46 -2.85
CA GLU A 93 -4.95 -8.30 -2.24
C GLU A 93 -3.75 -7.47 -1.73
N GLY A 94 -3.26 -7.86 -0.54
CA GLY A 94 -2.18 -7.15 0.14
C GLY A 94 -2.61 -5.95 0.99
N LEU A 95 -3.84 -5.46 0.85
CA LEU A 95 -4.37 -4.39 1.69
C LEU A 95 -5.22 -4.92 2.86
N LYS A 96 -5.35 -4.12 3.90
CA LYS A 96 -6.18 -4.38 5.08
C LYS A 96 -7.22 -3.29 5.25
N HIS A 97 -8.45 -3.70 5.59
CA HIS A 97 -9.47 -2.82 6.11
C HIS A 97 -9.27 -2.72 7.62
N LEU A 98 -8.53 -1.72 8.08
CA LEU A 98 -8.09 -1.59 9.48
C LEU A 98 -9.22 -1.61 10.51
N PRO A 99 -10.43 -1.04 10.25
CA PRO A 99 -11.53 -1.10 11.21
C PRO A 99 -11.99 -2.53 11.58
N THR A 100 -11.70 -3.54 10.74
CA THR A 100 -12.11 -4.93 10.95
C THR A 100 -10.98 -5.94 11.00
N ALA A 101 -9.77 -5.52 10.65
CA ALA A 101 -8.57 -6.36 10.67
C ALA A 101 -7.70 -6.05 11.89
N HIS A 102 -6.81 -6.97 12.22
CA HIS A 102 -5.79 -6.71 13.24
C HIS A 102 -4.87 -5.58 12.77
N THR A 103 -4.81 -4.50 13.53
CA THR A 103 -3.93 -3.37 13.23
C THR A 103 -2.47 -3.78 13.41
N PRO A 104 -1.62 -3.61 12.38
CA PRO A 104 -0.20 -3.91 12.51
C PRO A 104 0.50 -3.12 13.61
N GLY A 105 1.38 -3.77 14.38
CA GLY A 105 2.10 -3.12 15.49
C GLY A 105 3.03 -1.99 15.06
N ILE A 106 3.50 -2.03 13.81
CA ILE A 106 4.35 -0.98 13.23
C ILE A 106 3.57 0.21 12.67
N TYR A 107 2.23 0.18 12.67
CA TYR A 107 1.42 1.27 12.17
C TYR A 107 1.48 2.48 13.10
N ASN A 108 1.73 3.64 12.52
CA ASN A 108 1.65 4.92 13.21
C ASN A 108 0.65 5.82 12.47
N ASP A 109 -0.55 5.95 13.04
CA ASP A 109 -1.65 6.74 12.47
C ASP A 109 -1.38 8.25 12.50
N SER A 110 -0.52 8.72 13.43
CA SER A 110 -0.16 10.14 13.51
C SER A 110 0.64 10.66 12.30
N LEU A 111 1.15 9.75 11.46
CA LEU A 111 1.82 10.12 10.20
C LEU A 111 0.83 10.41 9.06
N ALA A 112 -0.44 10.04 9.22
CA ALA A 112 -1.46 10.26 8.21
C ALA A 112 -2.14 11.62 8.41
N ASP A 113 -1.91 12.54 7.49
CA ASP A 113 -2.62 13.82 7.46
C ASP A 113 -4.05 13.67 6.96
N ALA A 114 -4.30 12.62 6.17
CA ALA A 114 -5.63 12.26 5.69
C ALA A 114 -5.79 10.75 5.54
N GLN A 115 -7.04 10.30 5.67
CA GLN A 115 -7.47 8.93 5.38
C GLN A 115 -8.25 8.91 4.07
N ALA A 116 -8.07 7.86 3.29
CA ALA A 116 -8.81 7.63 2.05
C ALA A 116 -9.24 6.17 1.95
N THR A 117 -10.32 5.94 1.22
CA THR A 117 -10.79 4.59 0.89
C THR A 117 -10.84 4.38 -0.62
N CYS A 118 -10.71 3.12 -1.04
CA CYS A 118 -10.87 2.72 -2.43
C CYS A 118 -11.69 1.43 -2.51
N SER A 119 -12.68 1.40 -3.41
CA SER A 119 -13.44 0.18 -3.67
C SER A 119 -12.66 -0.77 -4.59
N THR A 120 -13.00 -2.05 -4.53
CA THR A 120 -12.43 -3.10 -5.40
C THR A 120 -12.65 -2.76 -6.87
N GLU A 121 -13.86 -2.34 -7.25
CA GLU A 121 -14.23 -2.02 -8.62
C GLU A 121 -13.41 -0.84 -9.17
N THR A 122 -13.25 0.22 -8.36
CA THR A 122 -12.44 1.38 -8.75
C THR A 122 -10.98 1.00 -8.96
N ALA A 123 -10.43 0.18 -8.08
CA ALA A 123 -9.05 -0.29 -8.18
C ALA A 123 -8.83 -1.15 -9.44
N HIS A 124 -9.73 -2.12 -9.70
CA HIS A 124 -9.65 -2.99 -10.87
C HIS A 124 -9.81 -2.19 -12.18
N ALA A 125 -10.77 -1.26 -12.23
CA ALA A 125 -10.93 -0.39 -13.39
C ALA A 125 -9.67 0.45 -13.66
N THR A 126 -9.06 1.00 -12.61
CA THR A 126 -7.82 1.79 -12.72
C THR A 126 -6.64 0.91 -13.14
N MET A 127 -6.51 -0.30 -12.60
CA MET A 127 -5.50 -1.27 -12.99
C MET A 127 -5.57 -1.59 -14.49
N LYS A 128 -6.78 -1.86 -15.00
CA LYS A 128 -7.01 -2.11 -16.44
C LYS A 128 -6.64 -0.89 -17.30
N ARG A 129 -7.03 0.31 -16.88
CA ARG A 129 -6.68 1.55 -17.56
C ARG A 129 -5.17 1.77 -17.61
N LEU A 130 -4.45 1.53 -16.51
CA LEU A 130 -2.99 1.62 -16.49
C LEU A 130 -2.33 0.68 -17.51
N ALA A 131 -2.85 -0.55 -17.64
CA ALA A 131 -2.36 -1.49 -18.64
C ALA A 131 -2.64 -1.03 -20.07
N HIS A 132 -3.84 -0.52 -20.35
CA HIS A 132 -4.27 -0.14 -21.70
C HIS A 132 -3.76 1.25 -22.13
N GLU A 133 -3.77 2.23 -21.23
CA GLU A 133 -3.47 3.63 -21.55
C GLU A 133 -1.97 3.94 -21.36
N GLU A 134 -1.31 3.31 -20.37
CA GLU A 134 0.06 3.64 -19.97
C GLU A 134 1.06 2.47 -20.19
N GLY A 135 0.57 1.27 -20.57
CA GLY A 135 1.42 0.09 -20.70
C GLY A 135 1.96 -0.45 -19.37
N LEU A 136 1.34 -0.06 -18.25
CA LEU A 136 1.75 -0.43 -16.90
C LEU A 136 0.91 -1.60 -16.39
N LEU A 137 1.43 -2.81 -16.50
CA LEU A 137 0.77 -4.02 -16.00
C LEU A 137 1.04 -4.17 -14.49
N VAL A 138 0.09 -3.75 -13.67
CA VAL A 138 0.19 -3.69 -12.21
C VAL A 138 -0.89 -4.53 -11.53
N GLY A 139 -0.74 -4.80 -10.22
CA GLY A 139 -1.75 -5.51 -9.42
C GLY A 139 -2.86 -4.61 -8.87
N PRO A 140 -3.91 -5.23 -8.23
CA PRO A 140 -5.07 -4.50 -7.69
C PRO A 140 -4.73 -3.42 -6.68
N SER A 141 -3.79 -3.67 -5.77
CA SER A 141 -3.37 -2.68 -4.77
C SER A 141 -2.70 -1.45 -5.40
N ALA A 142 -1.95 -1.63 -6.49
CA ALA A 142 -1.40 -0.52 -7.27
C ALA A 142 -2.52 0.28 -7.97
N GLY A 143 -3.54 -0.40 -8.52
CA GLY A 143 -4.74 0.25 -9.05
C GLY A 143 -5.45 1.11 -8.01
N ALA A 144 -5.60 0.62 -6.79
CA ALA A 144 -6.18 1.37 -5.67
C ALA A 144 -5.35 2.60 -5.29
N ASN A 145 -4.02 2.43 -5.23
CA ASN A 145 -3.08 3.51 -4.97
C ASN A 145 -3.20 4.62 -6.02
N VAL A 146 -3.15 4.26 -7.31
CA VAL A 146 -3.25 5.23 -8.41
C VAL A 146 -4.61 5.90 -8.46
N ALA A 147 -5.72 5.16 -8.29
CA ALA A 147 -7.06 5.74 -8.22
C ALA A 147 -7.17 6.80 -7.13
N THR A 148 -6.59 6.52 -5.97
CA THR A 148 -6.58 7.45 -4.83
C THR A 148 -5.68 8.66 -5.12
N ALA A 149 -4.49 8.44 -5.68
CA ALA A 149 -3.57 9.52 -6.06
C ALA A 149 -4.18 10.45 -7.10
N LEU A 150 -4.82 9.91 -8.13
CA LEU A 150 -5.53 10.70 -9.16
C LEU A 150 -6.66 11.55 -8.55
N ARG A 151 -7.44 10.95 -7.65
CA ARG A 151 -8.52 11.67 -6.95
C ARG A 151 -8.00 12.81 -6.07
N GLN A 152 -6.81 12.66 -5.48
CA GLN A 152 -6.15 13.74 -4.77
C GLN A 152 -5.62 14.80 -5.72
N ALA A 153 -4.93 14.41 -6.79
CA ALA A 153 -4.38 15.32 -7.77
C ALA A 153 -5.46 16.23 -8.39
N GLN A 154 -6.66 15.71 -8.66
CA GLN A 154 -7.80 16.48 -9.17
C GLN A 154 -8.31 17.60 -8.25
N ARG A 155 -7.92 17.58 -6.97
CA ARG A 155 -8.32 18.58 -5.96
C ARG A 155 -7.28 19.67 -5.77
N LEU A 156 -6.15 19.55 -6.43
CA LEU A 156 -5.01 20.44 -6.28
C LEU A 156 -4.91 21.38 -7.49
N ASP A 157 -4.67 22.64 -7.22
CA ASP A 157 -4.32 23.62 -8.27
C ASP A 157 -2.90 23.35 -8.80
N ALA A 158 -1.99 22.93 -7.91
CA ALA A 158 -0.62 22.53 -8.26
C ALA A 158 -0.06 21.56 -7.20
N GLY A 159 0.83 20.66 -7.61
CA GLY A 159 1.49 19.73 -6.70
C GLY A 159 2.10 18.51 -7.40
N HIS A 160 2.91 17.79 -6.66
CA HIS A 160 3.47 16.51 -7.07
C HIS A 160 2.93 15.41 -6.14
N VAL A 161 2.00 14.62 -6.67
CA VAL A 161 1.42 13.46 -5.96
C VAL A 161 2.20 12.21 -6.33
N VAL A 162 2.78 11.56 -5.35
CA VAL A 162 3.53 10.30 -5.53
C VAL A 162 2.79 9.15 -4.87
N THR A 163 2.77 8.01 -5.54
CA THR A 163 2.23 6.76 -5.01
C THR A 163 3.08 5.56 -5.41
N ILE A 164 2.76 4.38 -4.89
CA ILE A 164 3.52 3.15 -5.07
C ILE A 164 2.76 2.18 -5.98
N LEU A 165 3.46 1.64 -6.98
CA LEU A 165 3.03 0.47 -7.75
C LEU A 165 3.65 -0.76 -7.07
N CYS A 166 2.86 -1.42 -6.21
CA CYS A 166 3.35 -2.40 -5.24
C CYS A 166 3.88 -3.68 -5.88
N ASP A 167 3.24 -4.14 -6.96
CA ASP A 167 3.59 -5.36 -7.66
C ASP A 167 3.19 -5.33 -9.14
N THR A 168 3.61 -6.36 -9.86
CA THR A 168 3.27 -6.57 -11.27
C THR A 168 1.97 -7.34 -11.43
N GLY A 169 1.17 -6.98 -12.43
CA GLY A 169 -0.06 -7.66 -12.81
C GLY A 169 0.14 -9.10 -13.31
N THR A 170 1.37 -9.53 -13.59
CA THR A 170 1.65 -10.91 -14.02
C THR A 170 1.21 -11.97 -13.00
N ARG A 171 1.13 -11.60 -11.73
CA ARG A 171 0.61 -12.47 -10.65
C ARG A 171 -0.88 -12.73 -10.74
N TYR A 172 -1.61 -11.92 -11.49
CA TYR A 172 -3.08 -11.88 -11.55
C TYR A 172 -3.64 -12.28 -12.92
N LEU A 173 -2.79 -12.70 -13.87
CA LEU A 173 -3.22 -13.04 -15.23
C LEU A 173 -4.18 -14.24 -15.29
N SER A 174 -4.14 -15.14 -14.31
CA SER A 174 -5.05 -16.29 -14.21
C SER A 174 -6.36 -15.97 -13.47
N SER A 175 -6.57 -14.74 -13.04
CA SER A 175 -7.78 -14.33 -12.34
C SER A 175 -8.82 -13.88 -13.36
N ASP A 176 -9.75 -14.77 -13.73
CA ASP A 176 -10.82 -14.52 -14.72
C ASP A 176 -11.67 -13.31 -14.33
N ASP A 177 -11.91 -13.11 -13.03
CA ASP A 177 -12.68 -11.98 -12.49
C ASP A 177 -12.01 -10.62 -12.75
N LEU A 178 -10.66 -10.59 -12.89
CA LEU A 178 -9.92 -9.34 -13.08
C LEU A 178 -9.87 -8.92 -14.55
N TRP A 179 -9.65 -9.86 -15.46
CA TRP A 179 -9.37 -9.51 -16.86
C TRP A 179 -10.57 -9.70 -17.76
N GLY A 180 -11.60 -10.46 -17.32
CA GLY A 180 -12.78 -10.77 -18.08
C GLY A 180 -12.42 -11.48 -19.40
N HIS A 181 -12.96 -12.66 -19.65
CA HIS A 181 -13.03 -13.13 -21.02
C HIS A 181 -14.20 -12.41 -21.68
N ASP A 182 -13.92 -11.37 -22.47
CA ASP A 182 -14.90 -10.89 -23.45
C ASP A 182 -15.18 -12.05 -24.39
N SER A 183 -16.28 -12.74 -24.12
CA SER A 183 -16.85 -13.82 -24.97
C SER A 183 -17.60 -13.23 -26.14
#